data_d138dcd4700b0ac5752e70e5cace063d
#
_entry.id   d138dcd4700b0ac5752e70e5cace063d
#
_cell.length_a   1.000
_cell.length_b   1.000
_cell.length_c   1.000
_cell.angle_alpha   90.00
_cell.angle_beta   90.00
_cell.angle_gamma   90.00
#
_symmetry.space_group_name_H-M   'P 1'
#
loop_
_entity.id
_entity.type
_entity.pdbx_description
1 polymer ?
#
loop_
_entity_poly.entity_id
_entity_poly.type
_entity_poly.pdbx_seq_one_letter_code
_entity_poly.pdbx_strand_id
1 'polypeptide(L)' 'MEKERFLVEVTVKGEKDWKAIHMCGSMADAVPVADAVHNLSYLLDTPIAIRVREMRGKGLEG' A
#
# COMPACT_ATOMS: atom_id res chain seq x y z
N MET A 1 -9.53 -7.69 -18.80
CA MET A 1 -9.33 -6.63 -18.29
C MET A 1 -8.62 -6.74 -17.04
N GLU A 2 -7.73 -5.95 -16.81
CA GLU A 2 -7.00 -5.99 -15.65
C GLU A 2 -7.70 -5.38 -14.55
N LYS A 3 -7.65 -5.95 -13.41
CA LYS A 3 -8.23 -5.36 -12.29
C LYS A 3 -7.17 -4.96 -11.38
N GLU A 4 -7.42 -3.99 -10.58
CA GLU A 4 -6.45 -3.58 -9.58
C GLU A 4 -6.41 -4.63 -8.53
N ARG A 5 -5.22 -5.11 -8.24
CA ARG A 5 -5.05 -6.21 -7.35
C ARG A 5 -4.17 -5.95 -6.18
N PHE A 6 -3.45 -4.87 -6.15
CA PHE A 6 -2.54 -4.57 -5.06
C PHE A 6 -2.94 -3.30 -4.37
N LEU A 7 -2.90 -3.33 -3.07
CA LEU A 7 -3.32 -2.21 -2.25
C LEU A 7 -2.12 -1.74 -1.45
N VAL A 8 -1.80 -0.48 -1.57
CA VAL A 8 -0.72 0.09 -0.77
C VAL A 8 -1.36 0.72 0.46
N GLU A 9 -0.96 0.26 1.61
CA GLU A 9 -1.52 0.72 2.86
C GLU A 9 -0.45 1.28 3.75
N VAL A 10 -0.81 2.26 4.53
CA VAL A 10 0.13 2.88 5.45
C VAL A 10 -0.50 3.02 6.82
N THR A 11 0.36 3.08 7.81
CA THR A 11 -0.08 3.38 9.16
C THR A 11 1.06 4.09 9.86
N VAL A 12 0.73 4.92 10.83
CA VAL A 12 1.75 5.56 11.63
C VAL A 12 2.24 4.50 12.62
N LYS A 13 3.53 4.42 12.79
CA LYS A 13 4.10 3.40 13.63
C LYS A 13 3.49 3.48 15.00
N GLY A 14 3.08 2.38 15.52
CA GLY A 14 2.41 2.33 16.81
C GLY A 14 0.91 2.31 16.71
N GLU A 15 0.38 2.64 15.53
CA GLU A 15 -1.06 2.60 15.33
C GLU A 15 -1.43 1.25 14.74
N LYS A 16 -2.68 0.92 14.88
CA LYS A 16 -3.14 -0.34 14.33
C LYS A 16 -3.97 -0.19 13.09
N ASP A 17 -4.40 1.01 12.81
CA ASP A 17 -5.26 1.24 11.68
C ASP A 17 -4.47 1.48 10.42
N TRP A 18 -4.68 0.64 9.44
CA TRP A 18 -4.03 0.79 8.16
C TRP A 18 -4.96 1.51 7.21
N LYS A 19 -4.43 2.47 6.49
CA LYS A 19 -5.21 3.21 5.53
C LYS A 19 -4.71 2.93 4.14
N ALA A 20 -5.63 2.61 3.25
CA ALA A 20 -5.28 2.38 1.86
C ALA A 20 -5.09 3.73 1.18
N ILE A 21 -3.98 3.89 0.52
CA ILE A 21 -3.70 5.14 -0.16
C ILE A 21 -3.61 4.98 -1.66
N HIS A 22 -3.50 3.77 -2.15
CA HIS A 22 -3.35 3.58 -3.58
C HIS A 22 -3.68 2.16 -3.96
N MET A 23 -4.23 1.97 -5.16
CA MET A 23 -4.48 0.66 -5.70
C MET A 23 -3.85 0.58 -7.06
N CYS A 24 -3.30 -0.55 -7.39
CA CYS A 24 -2.66 -0.72 -8.67
C CYS A 24 -2.76 -2.15 -9.13
N GLY A 25 -2.41 -2.39 -10.37
CA GLY A 25 -2.57 -3.69 -10.97
C GLY A 25 -1.38 -4.61 -10.86
N SER A 26 -0.25 -4.10 -10.42
CA SER A 26 0.93 -4.94 -10.31
C SER A 26 1.79 -4.46 -9.17
N MET A 27 2.62 -5.36 -8.69
CA MET A 27 3.56 -5.02 -7.65
C MET A 27 4.54 -3.98 -8.15
N ALA A 28 4.91 -4.06 -9.41
CA ALA A 28 5.84 -3.09 -9.98
C ALA A 28 5.29 -1.68 -9.89
N ASP A 29 3.98 -1.53 -9.98
CA ASP A 29 3.35 -0.23 -9.87
C ASP A 29 3.25 0.22 -8.42
N ALA A 30 3.27 -0.72 -7.51
CA ALA A 30 3.16 -0.38 -6.09
C ALA A 30 4.50 0.12 -5.53
N VAL A 31 5.59 -0.35 -6.07
CA VAL A 31 6.90 -0.03 -5.53
C VAL A 31 7.20 1.46 -5.53
N PRO A 32 6.96 2.20 -6.61
CA PRO A 32 7.27 3.62 -6.58
C PRO A 32 6.39 4.38 -5.60
N VAL A 33 5.18 3.91 -5.37
CA VAL A 33 4.30 4.55 -4.39
C VAL A 33 4.84 4.31 -2.99
N ALA A 34 5.23 3.08 -2.71
CA ALA A 34 5.78 2.77 -1.40
C ALA A 34 7.06 3.54 -1.15
N ASP A 35 7.87 3.68 -2.18
CA ASP A 35 9.10 4.43 -2.09
C ASP A 35 8.83 5.89 -1.79
N ALA A 36 7.86 6.48 -2.47
CA ALA A 36 7.51 7.87 -2.28
C ALA A 36 7.05 8.10 -0.84
N VAL A 37 6.25 7.19 -0.32
CA VAL A 37 5.76 7.31 1.03
C VAL A 37 6.90 7.17 2.03
N HIS A 38 7.82 6.27 1.74
CA HIS A 38 8.97 6.08 2.61
C HIS A 38 9.80 7.37 2.67
N ASN A 39 10.02 7.99 1.54
CA ASN A 39 10.76 9.24 1.49
C ASN A 39 10.04 10.35 2.23
N LEU A 40 8.74 10.37 2.09
CA LEU A 40 7.95 11.38 2.75
C LEU A 40 7.99 11.20 4.27
N SER A 41 7.98 9.96 4.71
CA SER A 41 8.10 9.64 6.12
C SER A 41 9.40 10.21 6.68
N TYR A 42 10.44 10.05 5.92
CA TYR A 42 11.74 10.54 6.32
C TYR A 42 11.76 12.08 6.39
N LEU A 43 11.23 12.70 5.35
CA LEU A 43 11.21 14.16 5.30
C LEU A 43 10.36 14.78 6.39
N LEU A 44 9.28 14.12 6.72
CA LEU A 44 8.38 14.64 7.75
C LEU A 44 8.77 14.19 9.14
N ASP A 45 9.78 13.36 9.23
CA ASP A 45 10.25 12.85 10.49
C ASP A 45 9.11 12.15 11.24
N THR A 46 8.28 11.46 10.48
CA THR A 46 7.16 10.74 11.04
C THR A 46 7.28 9.27 10.65
N PRO A 47 7.37 8.38 11.62
CA PRO A 47 7.53 6.97 11.30
C PRO A 47 6.25 6.41 10.71
N ILE A 48 6.31 6.02 9.46
CA ILE A 48 5.19 5.45 8.75
C ILE A 48 5.54 4.04 8.31
N ALA A 49 4.67 3.11 8.61
CA ALA A 49 4.84 1.75 8.15
C ALA A 49 4.05 1.59 6.87
N ILE A 50 4.59 0.85 5.93
CA ILE A 50 3.98 0.67 4.62
C ILE A 50 3.86 -0.81 4.35
N ARG A 51 2.76 -1.22 3.75
CA ARG A 51 2.66 -2.58 3.28
C ARG A 51 1.88 -2.61 1.99
N VAL A 52 2.19 -3.60 1.16
CA VAL A 52 1.47 -3.81 -0.07
C VAL A 52 0.76 -5.14 0.08
N ARG A 53 -0.54 -5.14 -0.07
CA ARG A 53 -1.34 -6.33 0.07
C ARG A 53 -1.93 -6.71 -1.25
N GLU A 54 -1.90 -7.97 -1.57
CA GLU A 54 -2.55 -8.43 -2.77
C GLU A 54 -4.01 -8.68 -2.44
N MET A 55 -4.89 -8.06 -3.18
CA MET A 55 -6.30 -8.28 -2.99
C MET A 55 -6.71 -9.46 -3.84
N ARG A 56 -7.14 -10.53 -3.21
CA ARG A 56 -7.58 -11.64 -3.97
C ARG A 56 -8.99 -11.43 -4.25
N GLY A 57 -9.34 -11.66 -5.34
CA GLY A 57 -10.70 -11.46 -5.73
C GLY A 57 -11.56 -12.31 -4.93
N LYS A 58 -12.41 -11.87 -4.39
CA LYS A 58 -13.17 -12.51 -3.68
C LYS A 58 -13.86 -13.31 -4.36
N GLY A 59 -14.11 -12.85 -5.24
CA GLY A 59 -14.81 -13.59 -5.97
C GLY A 59 -14.15 -14.75 -6.33
N LEU A 60 -13.15 -14.75 -6.15
CA LEU A 60 -12.56 -15.71 -6.55
C LEU A 60 -12.79 -16.71 -5.82
N GLU A 61 -12.98 -16.48 -5.09
CA GLU A 61 -13.15 -17.18 -4.43
C GLU A 61 -14.02 -17.62 -4.53
N GLY A 62 -14.03 -17.66 -4.73
CA GLY A 62 -14.90 -18.10 -4.82
C GLY A 62 -14.79 -18.19 -5.08
#